data_2d3c0d63eaf8715ef35b5be3d68f4f7c
#
_entry.id   2d3c0d63eaf8715ef35b5be3d68f4f7c
#
_cell.length_a   1.000
_cell.length_b   1.000
_cell.length_c   1.000
_cell.angle_alpha   90.00
_cell.angle_beta   90.00
_cell.angle_gamma   90.00
#
_symmetry.space_group_name_H-M   'P 1'
#
loop_
_entity.id
_entity.type
_entity.pdbx_description
1 polymer ?
#
loop_
_entity_poly.entity_id
_entity_poly.type
_entity_poly.pdbx_seq_one_letter_code
_entity_poly.pdbx_strand_id
1 'polypeptide(L)'
;MYNIGFTTVTFRKKSRREICQIASENDIKYIEWGSDVHLPPNDINALCDVLSLQEEFGLTAVSYGTYYRLGEENYSLWESITDTANAIGAKIIRIWQGTKASADVNESEFLSMVDETRVLADIASQKGLTVAFEFHNGTNNDNGKSSVEFLKAVNKQNVKTYWQPFSTDDDINNLKAVIHYLACVHIFEWNENGKRYSLKHGSKKWQEIFKIIDESKTNPYLIMEFVKHDSKRQLTKDLKHLRVLTRD
;
A
#
# COMPACT_ATOMS: atom_id res chain seq x y z
N MET A 1 -1.76 -6.00 -18.51
CA MET A 1 -2.99 -5.59 -17.80
C MET A 1 -2.65 -5.51 -16.31
N TYR A 2 -2.93 -4.38 -15.68
CA TYR A 2 -2.65 -4.16 -14.26
C TYR A 2 -3.78 -4.66 -13.37
N ASN A 3 -3.44 -5.11 -12.17
CA ASN A 3 -4.42 -5.41 -11.13
C ASN A 3 -4.77 -4.11 -10.39
N ILE A 4 -5.94 -3.54 -10.72
CA ILE A 4 -6.42 -2.27 -10.15
C ILE A 4 -7.35 -2.57 -8.97
N GLY A 5 -7.09 -1.91 -7.84
CA GLY A 5 -7.88 -1.97 -6.63
C GLY A 5 -8.03 -0.61 -5.95
N PHE A 6 -8.60 -0.60 -4.76
CA PHE A 6 -8.53 0.55 -3.87
C PHE A 6 -8.36 0.13 -2.41
N THR A 7 -7.83 1.04 -1.60
CA THR A 7 -7.72 0.83 -0.15
C THR A 7 -8.94 1.35 0.58
N THR A 8 -9.41 0.63 1.58
CA THR A 8 -10.60 0.99 2.35
C THR A 8 -10.44 2.28 3.14
N VAL A 9 -9.18 2.70 3.42
CA VAL A 9 -8.89 3.98 4.08
C VAL A 9 -9.35 5.19 3.26
N THR A 10 -9.59 5.02 1.96
CA THR A 10 -10.21 6.05 1.10
C THR A 10 -11.57 6.51 1.65
N PHE A 11 -12.31 5.60 2.29
CA PHE A 11 -13.67 5.85 2.78
C PHE A 11 -13.86 5.39 4.24
N ARG A 12 -13.03 5.84 5.17
CA ARG A 12 -13.07 5.44 6.60
C ARG A 12 -14.44 5.59 7.28
N LYS A 13 -15.29 6.47 6.76
CA LYS A 13 -16.64 6.71 7.33
C LYS A 13 -17.71 5.76 6.76
N LYS A 14 -17.35 4.89 5.83
CA LYS A 14 -18.25 3.90 5.24
C LYS A 14 -18.17 2.58 5.98
N SER A 15 -19.30 1.85 6.02
CA SER A 15 -19.31 0.47 6.50
C SER A 15 -18.58 -0.45 5.53
N ARG A 16 -18.15 -1.63 6.01
CA ARG A 16 -17.53 -2.68 5.18
C ARG A 16 -18.39 -3.05 3.97
N ARG A 17 -19.71 -3.20 4.19
CA ARG A 17 -20.67 -3.48 3.11
C ARG A 17 -20.72 -2.36 2.08
N GLU A 18 -20.78 -1.10 2.50
CA GLU A 18 -20.73 0.03 1.56
C GLU A 18 -19.42 0.08 0.76
N ILE A 19 -18.29 -0.30 1.38
CA ILE A 19 -17.00 -0.43 0.69
C ILE A 19 -17.09 -1.49 -0.42
N CYS A 20 -17.63 -2.67 -0.11
CA CYS A 20 -17.80 -3.76 -1.07
C CYS A 20 -18.77 -3.40 -2.20
N GLN A 21 -19.86 -2.67 -1.90
CA GLN A 21 -20.76 -2.12 -2.91
C GLN A 21 -20.04 -1.14 -3.85
N ILE A 22 -19.21 -0.24 -3.30
CA ILE A 22 -18.41 0.69 -4.10
C ILE A 22 -17.46 -0.07 -5.03
N ALA A 23 -16.81 -1.14 -4.55
CA ALA A 23 -15.95 -1.98 -5.37
C ALA A 23 -16.75 -2.60 -6.53
N SER A 24 -17.87 -3.23 -6.24
CA SER A 24 -18.75 -3.87 -7.22
C SER A 24 -19.30 -2.89 -8.27
N GLU A 25 -19.77 -1.71 -7.84
CA GLU A 25 -20.28 -0.64 -8.73
C GLU A 25 -19.21 -0.12 -9.72
N ASN A 26 -17.94 -0.39 -9.46
CA ASN A 26 -16.80 0.06 -10.26
C ASN A 26 -16.01 -1.07 -10.91
N ASP A 27 -16.54 -2.31 -10.93
CA ASP A 27 -15.88 -3.50 -11.49
C ASP A 27 -14.47 -3.73 -10.87
N ILE A 28 -14.32 -3.45 -9.57
CA ILE A 28 -13.08 -3.70 -8.83
C ILE A 28 -13.18 -5.05 -8.14
N LYS A 29 -12.15 -5.87 -8.32
CA LYS A 29 -11.99 -7.17 -7.67
C LYS A 29 -10.96 -7.17 -6.56
N TYR A 30 -10.04 -6.22 -6.56
CA TYR A 30 -8.91 -6.17 -5.65
C TYR A 30 -9.09 -5.09 -4.58
N ILE A 31 -8.83 -5.43 -3.33
CA ILE A 31 -9.02 -4.53 -2.19
C ILE A 31 -7.84 -4.61 -1.22
N GLU A 32 -7.44 -3.46 -0.68
CA GLU A 32 -6.60 -3.38 0.51
C GLU A 32 -7.50 -3.06 1.72
N TRP A 33 -7.53 -3.95 2.70
CA TRP A 33 -8.24 -3.71 3.95
C TRP A 33 -7.36 -2.92 4.92
N GLY A 34 -7.87 -1.80 5.43
CA GLY A 34 -7.19 -1.01 6.45
C GLY A 34 -7.47 -1.55 7.87
N SER A 35 -6.42 -1.63 8.66
CA SER A 35 -6.48 -2.14 10.04
C SER A 35 -7.02 -1.15 11.07
N ASP A 36 -7.21 0.12 10.68
CA ASP A 36 -7.63 1.18 11.61
C ASP A 36 -9.13 1.14 11.92
N VAL A 37 -9.97 1.01 10.89
CA VAL A 37 -11.43 1.11 11.03
C VAL A 37 -12.13 -0.17 10.57
N HIS A 38 -11.72 -0.69 9.41
CA HIS A 38 -12.49 -1.74 8.76
C HIS A 38 -12.13 -3.14 9.20
N LEU A 39 -10.88 -3.39 9.56
CA LEU A 39 -10.43 -4.72 9.98
C LEU A 39 -9.32 -4.60 11.04
N PRO A 40 -9.61 -4.23 12.28
CA PRO A 40 -8.62 -4.26 13.35
C PRO A 40 -8.08 -5.68 13.56
N PRO A 41 -6.75 -5.86 13.81
CA PRO A 41 -6.23 -7.17 14.17
C PRO A 41 -6.89 -7.67 15.45
N ASN A 42 -7.12 -8.98 15.56
CA ASN A 42 -7.85 -9.64 16.66
C ASN A 42 -9.35 -9.35 16.76
N ASP A 43 -9.96 -8.56 15.87
CA ASP A 43 -11.41 -8.39 15.82
C ASP A 43 -12.04 -9.53 15.02
N ILE A 44 -12.45 -10.58 15.71
CA ILE A 44 -13.03 -11.78 15.09
C ILE A 44 -14.36 -11.47 14.38
N ASN A 45 -15.14 -10.51 14.90
CA ASN A 45 -16.41 -10.13 14.28
C ASN A 45 -16.16 -9.37 12.97
N ALA A 46 -15.19 -8.45 12.96
CA ALA A 46 -14.77 -7.77 11.77
C ALA A 46 -14.21 -8.75 10.72
N LEU A 47 -13.42 -9.72 11.14
CA LEU A 47 -12.86 -10.75 10.27
C LEU A 47 -13.97 -11.60 9.62
N CYS A 48 -14.91 -12.11 10.39
CA CYS A 48 -16.04 -12.90 9.88
C CYS A 48 -16.89 -12.10 8.88
N ASP A 49 -17.17 -10.82 9.17
CA ASP A 49 -17.91 -9.93 8.28
C ASP A 49 -17.14 -9.68 6.96
N VAL A 50 -15.84 -9.40 7.05
CA VAL A 50 -14.98 -9.22 5.87
C VAL A 50 -14.94 -10.46 4.98
N LEU A 51 -14.78 -11.65 5.56
CA LEU A 51 -14.77 -12.91 4.80
C LEU A 51 -16.08 -13.14 4.05
N SER A 52 -17.22 -12.96 4.76
CA SER A 52 -18.54 -13.09 4.15
C SER A 52 -18.75 -12.08 3.03
N LEU A 53 -18.33 -10.82 3.21
CA LEU A 53 -18.45 -9.79 2.19
C LEU A 53 -17.52 -10.01 1.00
N GLN A 54 -16.30 -10.50 1.22
CA GLN A 54 -15.40 -10.87 0.10
C GLN A 54 -16.04 -11.96 -0.78
N GLU A 55 -16.64 -12.97 -0.15
CA GLU A 55 -17.35 -14.03 -0.88
C GLU A 55 -18.58 -13.48 -1.62
N GLU A 56 -19.46 -12.72 -0.94
CA GLU A 56 -20.68 -12.15 -1.51
C GLU A 56 -20.42 -11.26 -2.73
N PHE A 57 -19.35 -10.44 -2.67
CA PHE A 57 -19.03 -9.46 -3.72
C PHE A 57 -17.91 -9.92 -4.67
N GLY A 58 -17.38 -11.13 -4.51
CA GLY A 58 -16.31 -11.66 -5.34
C GLY A 58 -15.00 -10.85 -5.23
N LEU A 59 -14.67 -10.34 -4.04
CA LEU A 59 -13.49 -9.51 -3.80
C LEU A 59 -12.31 -10.37 -3.36
N THR A 60 -11.11 -9.94 -3.77
CA THR A 60 -9.84 -10.52 -3.35
C THR A 60 -9.05 -9.49 -2.57
N ALA A 61 -8.73 -9.78 -1.32
CA ALA A 61 -7.79 -8.98 -0.56
C ALA A 61 -6.38 -9.14 -1.15
N VAL A 62 -5.78 -8.07 -1.63
CA VAL A 62 -4.40 -8.09 -2.13
C VAL A 62 -3.43 -7.74 -1.04
N SER A 63 -3.84 -6.86 -0.14
CA SER A 63 -3.02 -6.43 0.97
C SER A 63 -3.84 -6.12 2.23
N TYR A 64 -3.15 -6.16 3.34
CA TYR A 64 -3.62 -5.70 4.63
C TYR A 64 -2.80 -4.48 5.05
N GLY A 65 -3.42 -3.30 4.97
CA GLY A 65 -2.79 -2.02 5.28
C GLY A 65 -2.79 -1.76 6.77
N THR A 66 -1.64 -1.92 7.43
CA THR A 66 -1.52 -1.75 8.88
C THR A 66 -0.84 -0.44 9.25
N TYR A 67 -0.90 -0.10 10.54
CA TYR A 67 -0.20 1.04 11.13
C TYR A 67 0.99 0.60 12.00
N TYR A 68 1.42 -0.66 11.87
CA TYR A 68 2.62 -1.15 12.50
C TYR A 68 3.85 -0.32 12.04
N ARG A 69 4.67 0.07 12.98
CA ARG A 69 5.90 0.82 12.72
C ARG A 69 7.10 0.07 13.27
N LEU A 70 8.17 0.06 12.52
CA LEU A 70 9.45 -0.46 13.04
C LEU A 70 9.90 0.36 14.25
N GLY A 71 10.52 -0.32 15.21
CA GLY A 71 10.92 0.25 16.51
C GLY A 71 9.87 0.08 17.60
N GLU A 72 8.67 -0.43 17.29
CA GLU A 72 7.67 -0.78 18.30
C GLU A 72 7.97 -2.13 18.96
N GLU A 73 8.67 -3.04 18.26
CA GLU A 73 9.04 -4.40 18.70
C GLU A 73 7.85 -5.19 19.29
N ASN A 74 6.65 -4.92 18.78
CA ASN A 74 5.42 -5.54 19.28
C ASN A 74 5.10 -6.83 18.50
N TYR A 75 5.84 -7.88 18.80
CA TYR A 75 5.74 -9.16 18.08
C TYR A 75 4.39 -9.87 18.27
N SER A 76 3.72 -9.70 19.41
CA SER A 76 2.38 -10.27 19.62
C SER A 76 1.33 -9.60 18.74
N LEU A 77 1.44 -8.29 18.50
CA LEU A 77 0.63 -7.57 17.53
C LEU A 77 0.97 -8.04 16.11
N TRP A 78 2.25 -8.28 15.81
CA TRP A 78 2.67 -8.76 14.50
C TRP A 78 2.10 -10.14 14.15
N GLU A 79 2.08 -11.07 15.10
CA GLU A 79 1.44 -12.37 14.93
C GLU A 79 -0.05 -12.20 14.57
N SER A 80 -0.76 -11.37 15.32
CA SER A 80 -2.17 -11.07 15.06
C SER A 80 -2.40 -10.43 13.69
N ILE A 81 -1.50 -9.54 13.25
CA ILE A 81 -1.52 -8.92 11.91
C ILE A 81 -1.34 -9.99 10.84
N THR A 82 -0.35 -10.87 11.00
CA THR A 82 -0.09 -11.94 10.03
C THR A 82 -1.20 -12.97 9.97
N ASP A 83 -1.83 -13.29 11.11
CA ASP A 83 -3.00 -14.17 11.17
C ASP A 83 -4.19 -13.56 10.44
N THR A 84 -4.50 -12.30 10.69
CA THR A 84 -5.58 -11.57 10.02
C THR A 84 -5.33 -11.49 8.50
N ALA A 85 -4.11 -11.11 8.09
CA ALA A 85 -3.75 -11.04 6.67
C ALA A 85 -3.90 -12.39 5.96
N ASN A 86 -3.44 -13.46 6.59
CA ASN A 86 -3.55 -14.82 6.06
C ASN A 86 -5.03 -15.26 5.96
N ALA A 87 -5.83 -14.98 6.99
CA ALA A 87 -7.24 -15.36 7.03
C ALA A 87 -8.06 -14.72 5.92
N ILE A 88 -7.83 -13.44 5.60
CA ILE A 88 -8.52 -12.75 4.49
C ILE A 88 -7.93 -13.09 3.10
N GLY A 89 -6.89 -13.91 3.04
CA GLY A 89 -6.21 -14.31 1.79
C GLY A 89 -5.29 -13.24 1.21
N ALA A 90 -4.98 -12.17 1.94
CA ALA A 90 -4.02 -11.15 1.50
C ALA A 90 -2.63 -11.77 1.29
N LYS A 91 -1.87 -11.17 0.38
CA LYS A 91 -0.48 -11.60 0.08
C LYS A 91 0.55 -10.59 0.57
N ILE A 92 0.13 -9.40 0.89
CA ILE A 92 1.00 -8.28 1.28
C ILE A 92 0.49 -7.70 2.59
N ILE A 93 1.41 -7.40 3.50
CA ILE A 93 1.17 -6.60 4.70
C ILE A 93 1.91 -5.29 4.51
N ARG A 94 1.19 -4.17 4.54
CA ARG A 94 1.78 -2.84 4.48
C ARG A 94 2.06 -2.33 5.89
N ILE A 95 3.30 -1.88 6.11
CA ILE A 95 3.77 -1.29 7.37
C ILE A 95 4.62 -0.04 7.10
N TRP A 96 5.05 0.65 8.16
CA TRP A 96 5.86 1.85 8.07
C TRP A 96 7.26 1.65 8.66
N GLN A 97 8.25 2.27 8.01
CA GLN A 97 9.67 2.21 8.38
C GLN A 97 10.02 3.23 9.48
N GLY A 98 9.58 2.96 10.71
CA GLY A 98 9.82 3.82 11.86
C GLY A 98 9.03 5.12 11.87
N THR A 99 9.50 6.09 12.63
CA THR A 99 8.84 7.37 12.93
C THR A 99 9.70 8.60 12.66
N LYS A 100 10.88 8.40 12.04
CA LYS A 100 11.84 9.46 11.71
C LYS A 100 12.09 9.49 10.22
N ALA A 101 12.27 10.69 9.66
CA ALA A 101 12.76 10.86 8.30
C ALA A 101 14.14 10.21 8.13
N SER A 102 14.45 9.75 6.93
CA SER A 102 15.73 9.06 6.67
C SER A 102 16.97 9.88 7.04
N ALA A 103 16.88 11.20 6.91
CA ALA A 103 17.98 12.11 7.30
C ALA A 103 18.24 12.19 8.81
N ASP A 104 17.26 11.78 9.64
CA ASP A 104 17.31 11.86 11.10
C ASP A 104 17.54 10.49 11.76
N VAL A 105 17.64 9.42 10.96
CA VAL A 105 17.90 8.05 11.44
C VAL A 105 19.40 7.85 11.58
N ASN A 106 19.86 7.52 12.78
CA ASN A 106 21.26 7.16 13.00
C ASN A 106 21.53 5.69 12.67
N GLU A 107 22.82 5.31 12.60
CA GLU A 107 23.25 3.97 12.22
C GLU A 107 22.69 2.86 13.15
N SER A 108 22.66 3.10 14.46
CA SER A 108 22.13 2.13 15.43
C SER A 108 20.63 1.90 15.25
N GLU A 109 19.86 2.97 15.03
CA GLU A 109 18.44 2.90 14.74
C GLU A 109 18.16 2.18 13.41
N PHE A 110 18.96 2.48 12.39
CA PHE A 110 18.87 1.81 11.10
C PHE A 110 19.10 0.30 11.22
N LEU A 111 20.16 -0.12 11.91
CA LEU A 111 20.48 -1.53 12.11
C LEU A 111 19.40 -2.25 12.94
N SER A 112 18.89 -1.59 13.99
CA SER A 112 17.78 -2.14 14.79
C SER A 112 16.53 -2.39 13.93
N MET A 113 16.14 -1.43 13.08
CA MET A 113 15.01 -1.61 12.15
C MET A 113 15.28 -2.73 11.13
N VAL A 114 16.50 -2.89 10.65
CA VAL A 114 16.89 -3.99 9.75
C VAL A 114 16.69 -5.33 10.43
N ASP A 115 17.17 -5.50 11.66
CA ASP A 115 17.08 -6.76 12.40
C ASP A 115 15.64 -7.08 12.78
N GLU A 116 14.86 -6.09 13.25
CA GLU A 116 13.42 -6.26 13.46
C GLU A 116 12.71 -6.72 12.17
N THR A 117 12.99 -6.05 11.05
CA THR A 117 12.39 -6.42 9.75
C THR A 117 12.68 -7.87 9.37
N ARG A 118 13.88 -8.36 9.62
CA ARG A 118 14.23 -9.77 9.34
C ARG A 118 13.37 -10.73 10.13
N VAL A 119 13.15 -10.46 11.42
CA VAL A 119 12.27 -11.26 12.28
C VAL A 119 10.83 -11.22 11.79
N LEU A 120 10.30 -10.01 11.50
CA LEU A 120 8.95 -9.83 10.97
C LEU A 120 8.75 -10.57 9.64
N ALA A 121 9.74 -10.48 8.75
CA ALA A 121 9.73 -11.14 7.44
C ALA A 121 9.76 -12.66 7.57
N ASP A 122 10.51 -13.22 8.53
CA ASP A 122 10.57 -14.66 8.76
C ASP A 122 9.23 -15.20 9.27
N ILE A 123 8.58 -14.51 10.21
CA ILE A 123 7.22 -14.84 10.68
C ILE A 123 6.21 -14.78 9.51
N ALA A 124 6.24 -13.70 8.73
CA ALA A 124 5.34 -13.51 7.59
C ALA A 124 5.54 -14.59 6.51
N SER A 125 6.80 -14.99 6.26
CA SER A 125 7.14 -15.99 5.24
C SER A 125 6.54 -17.38 5.52
N GLN A 126 6.35 -17.74 6.80
CA GLN A 126 5.71 -18.99 7.20
C GLN A 126 4.26 -19.11 6.73
N LYS A 127 3.61 -17.95 6.45
CA LYS A 127 2.26 -17.84 5.93
C LYS A 127 2.22 -17.41 4.46
N GLY A 128 3.37 -17.40 3.77
CA GLY A 128 3.48 -16.96 2.38
C GLY A 128 3.19 -15.48 2.17
N LEU A 129 3.44 -14.64 3.18
CA LEU A 129 3.16 -13.21 3.16
C LEU A 129 4.42 -12.40 2.83
N THR A 130 4.21 -11.31 2.12
CA THR A 130 5.21 -10.27 1.83
C THR A 130 5.01 -9.10 2.78
N VAL A 131 6.09 -8.61 3.37
CA VAL A 131 6.12 -7.35 4.12
C VAL A 131 6.46 -6.23 3.15
N ALA A 132 5.66 -5.17 3.11
CA ALA A 132 5.91 -4.05 2.20
C ALA A 132 5.84 -2.71 2.94
N PHE A 133 6.89 -1.90 2.75
CA PHE A 133 7.00 -0.61 3.41
C PHE A 133 6.35 0.49 2.58
N GLU A 134 5.44 1.22 3.19
CA GLU A 134 4.85 2.38 2.54
C GLU A 134 5.87 3.51 2.41
N PHE A 135 5.98 4.06 1.21
CA PHE A 135 6.70 5.29 0.94
C PHE A 135 5.98 6.45 1.67
N HIS A 136 6.56 7.01 2.72
CA HIS A 136 5.87 7.98 3.56
C HIS A 136 6.81 9.00 4.19
N ASN A 137 6.45 10.29 4.10
CA ASN A 137 7.17 11.36 4.79
C ASN A 137 7.24 11.11 6.30
N GLY A 138 8.38 11.43 6.91
CA GLY A 138 8.60 11.20 8.34
C GLY A 138 8.84 9.75 8.72
N THR A 139 9.21 8.92 7.76
CA THR A 139 9.71 7.55 7.96
C THR A 139 11.05 7.39 7.26
N ASN A 140 11.79 6.32 7.54
CA ASN A 140 13.03 6.03 6.81
C ASN A 140 12.79 5.65 5.33
N ASN A 141 11.54 5.42 4.94
CA ASN A 141 11.11 5.13 3.57
C ASN A 141 10.54 6.38 2.88
N ASP A 142 11.23 7.51 2.96
CA ASP A 142 10.81 8.81 2.44
C ASP A 142 11.48 9.23 1.12
N ASN A 143 12.45 8.45 0.64
CA ASN A 143 13.09 8.64 -0.66
C ASN A 143 13.66 7.33 -1.22
N GLY A 144 13.93 7.31 -2.52
CA GLY A 144 14.38 6.10 -3.22
C GLY A 144 15.72 5.56 -2.76
N LYS A 145 16.64 6.46 -2.34
CA LYS A 145 17.97 6.06 -1.86
C LYS A 145 17.87 5.30 -0.55
N SER A 146 17.25 5.91 0.48
CA SER A 146 17.07 5.28 1.78
C SER A 146 16.28 3.98 1.70
N SER A 147 15.22 3.95 0.87
CA SER A 147 14.44 2.74 0.61
C SER A 147 15.32 1.59 0.09
N VAL A 148 16.13 1.85 -0.95
CA VAL A 148 16.98 0.81 -1.55
C VAL A 148 18.10 0.38 -0.60
N GLU A 149 18.72 1.30 0.12
CA GLU A 149 19.74 0.98 1.14
C GLU A 149 19.16 0.04 2.20
N PHE A 150 17.98 0.35 2.70
CA PHE A 150 17.30 -0.47 3.69
C PHE A 150 16.93 -1.85 3.15
N LEU A 151 16.28 -1.93 2.00
CA LEU A 151 15.88 -3.19 1.39
C LEU A 151 17.07 -4.11 1.09
N LYS A 152 18.21 -3.54 0.66
CA LYS A 152 19.46 -4.28 0.48
C LYS A 152 20.04 -4.76 1.80
N ALA A 153 20.03 -3.93 2.85
CA ALA A 153 20.50 -4.31 4.17
C ALA A 153 19.67 -5.45 4.78
N VAL A 154 18.34 -5.38 4.66
CA VAL A 154 17.43 -6.45 5.09
C VAL A 154 17.69 -7.75 4.34
N ASN A 155 17.87 -7.69 3.02
CA ASN A 155 18.19 -8.82 2.13
C ASN A 155 17.24 -10.03 2.29
N LYS A 156 15.92 -9.77 2.28
CA LYS A 156 14.88 -10.81 2.30
C LYS A 156 14.01 -10.70 1.03
N GLN A 157 13.72 -11.83 0.36
CA GLN A 157 12.95 -11.86 -0.88
C GLN A 157 11.48 -11.44 -0.69
N ASN A 158 10.92 -11.71 0.49
CA ASN A 158 9.56 -11.34 0.87
C ASN A 158 9.47 -9.95 1.54
N VAL A 159 10.47 -9.09 1.34
CA VAL A 159 10.44 -7.69 1.78
C VAL A 159 10.45 -6.78 0.55
N LYS A 160 9.46 -5.92 0.44
CA LYS A 160 9.18 -5.07 -0.72
C LYS A 160 8.83 -3.65 -0.27
N THR A 161 8.45 -2.80 -1.22
CA THR A 161 7.97 -1.45 -0.93
C THR A 161 6.67 -1.14 -1.68
N TYR A 162 5.87 -0.25 -1.11
CA TYR A 162 4.87 0.54 -1.81
C TYR A 162 5.52 1.84 -2.26
N TRP A 163 5.20 2.28 -3.45
CA TRP A 163 5.57 3.61 -3.88
C TRP A 163 4.33 4.48 -4.04
N GLN A 164 4.48 5.76 -3.70
CA GLN A 164 3.48 6.81 -3.94
C GLN A 164 4.19 8.13 -4.22
N PRO A 165 3.56 9.04 -5.01
CA PRO A 165 4.16 10.34 -5.28
C PRO A 165 4.07 11.25 -4.05
N PHE A 166 5.12 12.03 -3.80
CA PHE A 166 5.10 13.14 -2.85
C PHE A 166 4.78 14.49 -3.49
N SER A 167 4.52 14.49 -4.81
CA SER A 167 4.32 15.69 -5.63
C SER A 167 5.54 16.61 -5.66
N THR A 168 6.71 15.99 -5.72
CA THR A 168 8.02 16.65 -5.85
C THR A 168 8.66 16.34 -7.20
N ASP A 169 9.68 17.11 -7.58
CA ASP A 169 10.45 16.86 -8.81
C ASP A 169 11.23 15.53 -8.75
N ASP A 170 11.45 14.97 -7.56
CA ASP A 170 12.15 13.71 -7.36
C ASP A 170 11.28 12.45 -7.47
N ASP A 171 9.96 12.58 -7.62
CA ASP A 171 9.04 11.44 -7.66
C ASP A 171 9.47 10.38 -8.70
N ILE A 172 9.88 10.81 -9.87
CA ILE A 172 10.32 9.91 -10.95
C ILE A 172 11.64 9.20 -10.62
N ASN A 173 12.60 9.90 -10.03
CA ASN A 173 13.87 9.31 -9.62
C ASN A 173 13.68 8.31 -8.48
N ASN A 174 12.82 8.65 -7.52
CA ASN A 174 12.44 7.78 -6.42
C ASN A 174 11.76 6.49 -6.93
N LEU A 175 10.81 6.59 -7.87
CA LEU A 175 10.20 5.43 -8.51
C LEU A 175 11.23 4.54 -9.21
N LYS A 176 12.08 5.11 -10.04
CA LYS A 176 13.14 4.37 -10.75
C LYS A 176 14.07 3.63 -9.81
N ALA A 177 14.41 4.23 -8.69
CA ALA A 177 15.29 3.60 -7.69
C ALA A 177 14.67 2.33 -7.12
N VAL A 178 13.36 2.34 -6.78
CA VAL A 178 12.69 1.23 -6.09
C VAL A 178 11.95 0.27 -7.03
N ILE A 179 12.00 0.47 -8.34
CA ILE A 179 11.14 -0.18 -9.32
C ILE A 179 11.14 -1.72 -9.21
N HIS A 180 12.29 -2.34 -8.94
CA HIS A 180 12.41 -3.80 -8.81
C HIS A 180 11.99 -4.35 -7.44
N TYR A 181 11.68 -3.46 -6.50
CA TYR A 181 11.18 -3.80 -5.17
C TYR A 181 9.69 -3.53 -5.00
N LEU A 182 9.01 -3.02 -6.04
CA LEU A 182 7.60 -2.65 -5.93
C LEU A 182 6.69 -3.86 -5.72
N ALA A 183 5.86 -3.77 -4.68
CA ALA A 183 4.68 -4.61 -4.49
C ALA A 183 3.40 -3.89 -4.96
N CYS A 184 3.26 -2.63 -4.60
CA CYS A 184 2.11 -1.79 -4.92
C CYS A 184 2.51 -0.37 -5.26
N VAL A 185 1.62 0.32 -5.98
CA VAL A 185 1.63 1.75 -6.20
C VAL A 185 0.33 2.35 -5.67
N HIS A 186 0.41 3.28 -4.73
CA HIS A 186 -0.75 4.07 -4.34
C HIS A 186 -1.03 5.15 -5.38
N ILE A 187 -2.27 5.21 -5.83
CA ILE A 187 -2.72 6.10 -6.90
C ILE A 187 -3.60 7.20 -6.32
N PHE A 188 -3.11 8.41 -6.35
CA PHE A 188 -3.86 9.62 -6.00
C PHE A 188 -3.21 10.86 -6.65
N GLU A 189 -3.89 11.99 -6.61
CA GLU A 189 -3.34 13.23 -7.13
C GLU A 189 -3.48 14.35 -6.10
N TRP A 190 -2.33 14.77 -5.55
CA TRP A 190 -2.21 15.85 -4.57
C TRP A 190 -1.18 16.87 -5.06
N ASN A 191 -1.22 18.09 -4.48
CA ASN A 191 -0.09 19.00 -4.53
C ASN A 191 0.71 18.94 -3.23
N GLU A 192 1.81 19.68 -3.17
CA GLU A 192 2.70 19.79 -2.01
C GLU A 192 2.01 20.24 -0.72
N ASN A 193 0.88 20.94 -0.84
CA ASN A 193 0.07 21.43 0.29
C ASN A 193 -1.04 20.43 0.69
N GLY A 194 -1.03 19.20 0.17
CA GLY A 194 -2.01 18.17 0.48
C GLY A 194 -3.40 18.39 -0.13
N LYS A 195 -3.55 19.33 -1.07
CA LYS A 195 -4.81 19.54 -1.77
C LYS A 195 -5.02 18.43 -2.78
N ARG A 196 -6.17 17.75 -2.68
CA ARG A 196 -6.54 16.63 -3.54
C ARG A 196 -7.17 17.10 -4.85
N TYR A 197 -6.72 16.53 -5.94
CA TYR A 197 -7.26 16.74 -7.30
C TYR A 197 -7.86 15.46 -7.86
N SER A 198 -8.53 15.55 -9.02
CA SER A 198 -8.86 14.34 -9.79
C SER A 198 -7.60 13.76 -10.42
N LEU A 199 -7.55 12.46 -10.63
CA LEU A 199 -6.41 11.79 -11.28
C LEU A 199 -6.13 12.38 -12.67
N LYS A 200 -7.17 12.83 -13.38
CA LYS A 200 -7.03 13.50 -14.68
C LYS A 200 -6.14 14.75 -14.63
N HIS A 201 -6.06 15.42 -13.49
CA HIS A 201 -5.20 16.62 -13.32
C HIS A 201 -3.72 16.26 -13.49
N GLY A 202 -3.30 15.10 -12.97
CA GLY A 202 -1.92 14.60 -13.06
C GLY A 202 -1.64 13.70 -14.26
N SER A 203 -2.48 13.71 -15.31
CA SER A 203 -2.39 12.76 -16.43
C SER A 203 -1.00 12.60 -17.02
N LYS A 204 -0.27 13.70 -17.26
CA LYS A 204 1.08 13.64 -17.83
C LYS A 204 2.08 12.94 -16.91
N LYS A 205 2.05 13.26 -15.63
CA LYS A 205 2.87 12.60 -14.59
C LYS A 205 2.58 11.10 -14.56
N TRP A 206 1.30 10.71 -14.49
CA TRP A 206 0.90 9.31 -14.43
C TRP A 206 1.21 8.53 -15.71
N GLN A 207 1.13 9.15 -16.89
CA GLN A 207 1.59 8.53 -18.13
C GLN A 207 3.08 8.21 -18.11
N GLU A 208 3.91 9.11 -17.60
CA GLU A 208 5.35 8.87 -17.43
C GLU A 208 5.63 7.77 -16.42
N ILE A 209 4.93 7.76 -15.27
CA ILE A 209 5.02 6.73 -14.22
C ILE A 209 4.71 5.35 -14.82
N PHE A 210 3.57 5.19 -15.51
CA PHE A 210 3.19 3.90 -16.10
C PHE A 210 4.15 3.46 -17.20
N LYS A 211 4.68 4.38 -18.02
CA LYS A 211 5.72 4.05 -18.98
C LYS A 211 6.95 3.44 -18.31
N ILE A 212 7.42 4.02 -17.19
CA ILE A 212 8.57 3.50 -16.44
C ILE A 212 8.27 2.11 -15.88
N ILE A 213 7.06 1.90 -15.31
CA ILE A 213 6.65 0.60 -14.78
C ILE A 213 6.60 -0.44 -15.90
N ASP A 214 6.00 -0.12 -17.05
CA ASP A 214 5.92 -1.02 -18.21
C ASP A 214 7.31 -1.41 -18.74
N GLU A 215 8.21 -0.43 -18.88
CA GLU A 215 9.59 -0.67 -19.31
C GLU A 215 10.38 -1.55 -18.35
N SER A 216 10.10 -1.49 -17.06
CA SER A 216 10.75 -2.32 -16.02
C SER A 216 10.29 -3.77 -16.02
N LYS A 217 9.18 -4.08 -16.70
CA LYS A 217 8.51 -5.40 -16.69
C LYS A 217 8.07 -5.87 -15.29
N THR A 218 7.99 -4.95 -14.31
CA THR A 218 7.36 -5.23 -13.03
C THR A 218 5.84 -5.11 -13.17
N ASN A 219 5.09 -5.78 -12.30
CA ASN A 219 3.63 -5.75 -12.33
C ASN A 219 3.07 -5.52 -10.91
N PRO A 220 3.27 -4.32 -10.34
CA PRO A 220 2.74 -3.99 -9.03
C PRO A 220 1.21 -3.88 -9.08
N TYR A 221 0.55 -4.08 -7.94
CA TYR A 221 -0.84 -3.68 -7.79
C TYR A 221 -0.98 -2.16 -7.84
N LEU A 222 -2.00 -1.66 -8.53
CA LEU A 222 -2.36 -0.25 -8.57
C LEU A 222 -3.53 -0.01 -7.62
N ILE A 223 -3.27 0.62 -6.49
CA ILE A 223 -4.25 0.78 -5.41
C ILE A 223 -4.66 2.25 -5.31
N MET A 224 -5.90 2.55 -5.75
CA MET A 224 -6.47 3.88 -5.51
C MET A 224 -6.56 4.14 -4.02
N GLU A 225 -5.96 5.24 -3.57
CA GLU A 225 -6.00 5.61 -2.17
C GLU A 225 -6.85 6.87 -2.01
N PHE A 226 -6.58 7.96 -1.91
CA PHE A 226 -7.43 9.11 -1.66
C PHE A 226 -8.06 9.68 -2.95
N VAL A 227 -9.30 10.06 -2.89
CA VAL A 227 -9.99 10.74 -3.98
C VAL A 227 -10.44 12.14 -3.58
N LYS A 228 -10.58 13.04 -4.53
CA LYS A 228 -11.05 14.40 -4.27
C LYS A 228 -12.41 14.38 -3.57
N HIS A 229 -12.50 15.06 -2.43
CA HIS A 229 -13.70 15.19 -1.58
C HIS A 229 -14.23 13.86 -1.00
N ASP A 230 -13.41 12.81 -0.90
CA ASP A 230 -13.82 11.46 -0.45
C ASP A 230 -15.11 11.00 -1.17
N SER A 231 -15.22 11.30 -2.44
CA SER A 231 -16.46 11.14 -3.22
C SER A 231 -16.44 9.83 -4.01
N LYS A 232 -17.47 8.96 -3.81
CA LYS A 232 -17.69 7.78 -4.65
C LYS A 232 -17.71 8.11 -6.15
N ARG A 233 -18.40 9.22 -6.52
CA ARG A 233 -18.47 9.69 -7.91
C ARG A 233 -17.10 10.06 -8.45
N GLN A 234 -16.20 10.59 -7.58
CA GLN A 234 -14.85 10.91 -8.00
C GLN A 234 -14.02 9.64 -8.18
N LEU A 235 -14.14 8.66 -7.29
CA LEU A 235 -13.49 7.35 -7.47
C LEU A 235 -13.85 6.74 -8.83
N THR A 236 -15.16 6.71 -9.18
CA THR A 236 -15.59 6.19 -10.49
C THR A 236 -14.94 6.92 -11.68
N LYS A 237 -14.80 8.24 -11.58
CA LYS A 237 -14.14 9.04 -12.64
C LYS A 237 -12.65 8.76 -12.71
N ASP A 238 -12.00 8.67 -11.56
CA ASP A 238 -10.55 8.44 -11.47
C ASP A 238 -10.19 7.03 -11.92
N LEU A 239 -10.99 6.02 -11.58
CA LEU A 239 -10.83 4.65 -12.07
C LEU A 239 -11.00 4.54 -13.60
N LYS A 240 -12.02 5.20 -14.16
CA LYS A 240 -12.18 5.27 -15.62
C LYS A 240 -10.96 5.90 -16.28
N HIS A 241 -10.42 6.96 -15.67
CA HIS A 241 -9.23 7.62 -16.18
C HIS A 241 -7.98 6.77 -16.02
N LEU A 242 -7.82 6.07 -14.89
CA LEU A 242 -6.72 5.14 -14.64
C LEU A 242 -6.69 4.03 -15.69
N ARG A 243 -7.83 3.40 -16.00
CA ARG A 243 -7.94 2.37 -17.06
C ARG A 243 -7.49 2.91 -18.43
N VAL A 244 -7.83 4.17 -18.75
CA VAL A 244 -7.34 4.79 -20.00
C VAL A 244 -5.82 4.99 -19.97
N LEU A 245 -5.24 5.39 -18.84
CA LEU A 245 -3.80 5.60 -18.68
C LEU A 245 -3.01 4.29 -18.76
N THR A 246 -3.58 3.20 -18.25
CA THR A 246 -2.97 1.86 -18.24
C THR A 246 -3.30 1.04 -19.50
N ARG A 247 -4.09 1.60 -20.42
CA ARG A 247 -4.57 0.93 -21.64
C ARG A 247 -5.35 -0.37 -21.39
N ASP A 248 -6.06 -0.41 -20.28
CA ASP A 248 -6.98 -1.49 -19.91
C ASP A 248 -8.39 -1.27 -20.49
#